data_f83ddb7032316fcb329eb0fae91b35ad
#
_entry.id   f83ddb7032316fcb329eb0fae91b35ad
#
_cell.length_a   1.000
_cell.length_b   1.000
_cell.length_c   1.000
_cell.angle_alpha   90.00
_cell.angle_beta   90.00
_cell.angle_gamma   90.00
#
_symmetry.space_group_name_H-M   'P 1'
#
loop_
_entity.id
_entity.type
_entity.pdbx_description
1 polymer ?
#
loop_
_entity_poly.entity_id
_entity_poly.type
_entity_poly.pdbx_seq_one_letter_code
_entity_poly.pdbx_strand_id
1 'polypeptide(L)'
;MMIGLCIEEMGMNIIRYGFFEDDRTHFLDIRAIVREEQCVIHFRDNCVSFDPVKYLELYKDVDPAAHIGIRMIMKTVKDANYVNSFGLNNLALII
;
A
#
# COMPACT_ATOMS: atom_id res chain seq x y z
N MET A 1 9.82 13.51 -4.89
CA MET A 1 9.95 13.25 -3.46
C MET A 1 9.32 11.90 -3.10
N MET A 2 9.92 11.20 -2.18
CA MET A 2 9.53 9.84 -1.79
C MET A 2 8.09 9.71 -1.29
N ILE A 3 7.63 10.68 -0.49
CA ILE A 3 6.26 10.65 0.06
C ILE A 3 5.21 10.66 -1.04
N GLY A 4 5.35 11.59 -1.99
CA GLY A 4 4.42 11.69 -3.12
C GLY A 4 4.40 10.43 -3.97
N LEU A 5 5.56 9.85 -4.22
CA LEU A 5 5.67 8.60 -4.98
C LEU A 5 5.00 7.45 -4.26
N CYS A 6 5.19 7.33 -2.95
CA CYS A 6 4.53 6.29 -2.14
C CYS A 6 3.01 6.42 -2.20
N ILE A 7 2.50 7.63 -2.05
CA ILE A 7 1.06 7.88 -2.09
C ILE A 7 0.50 7.51 -3.47
N GLU A 8 1.15 7.95 -4.53
CA GLU A 8 0.70 7.69 -5.89
C GLU A 8 0.73 6.19 -6.21
N GLU A 9 1.87 5.55 -6.04
CA GLU A 9 2.02 4.14 -6.42
C GLU A 9 1.18 3.21 -5.56
N MET A 10 1.20 3.38 -4.26
CA MET A 10 0.43 2.51 -3.36
C MET A 10 -1.06 2.81 -3.45
N GLY A 11 -1.44 4.08 -3.50
CA GLY A 11 -2.84 4.48 -3.65
C GLY A 11 -3.45 3.95 -4.92
N MET A 12 -2.75 4.07 -6.05
CA MET A 12 -3.21 3.55 -7.34
C MET A 12 -3.34 2.03 -7.34
N ASN A 13 -2.45 1.33 -6.64
CA ASN A 13 -2.55 -0.12 -6.52
C ASN A 13 -3.77 -0.54 -5.72
N ILE A 14 -4.08 0.16 -4.64
CA ILE A 14 -5.27 -0.12 -3.84
C ILE A 14 -6.53 0.09 -4.68
N ILE A 15 -6.61 1.18 -5.43
CA ILE A 15 -7.75 1.47 -6.30
C ILE A 15 -7.85 0.44 -7.41
N ARG A 16 -6.74 0.13 -8.08
CA ARG A 16 -6.74 -0.78 -9.23
C ARG A 16 -7.13 -2.21 -8.87
N TYR A 17 -6.65 -2.72 -7.76
CA TYR A 17 -6.81 -4.12 -7.38
C TYR A 17 -7.79 -4.36 -6.25
N GLY A 18 -8.13 -3.34 -5.49
CA GLY A 18 -9.00 -3.46 -4.31
C GLY A 18 -10.44 -3.04 -4.52
N PHE A 19 -10.68 -2.13 -5.46
CA PHE A 19 -12.04 -1.63 -5.72
C PHE A 19 -12.73 -2.55 -6.71
N PHE A 20 -13.86 -3.14 -6.29
CA PHE A 20 -14.68 -3.97 -7.15
C PHE A 20 -16.02 -3.31 -7.43
N GLU A 21 -16.62 -3.68 -8.58
CA GLU A 21 -18.00 -3.35 -8.87
C GLU A 21 -18.90 -4.28 -8.04
N ASP A 22 -19.26 -3.82 -6.86
CA ASP A 22 -20.22 -4.48 -5.98
C ASP A 22 -21.19 -3.43 -5.43
N ASP A 23 -22.13 -3.84 -4.57
CA ASP A 23 -23.12 -2.94 -4.00
C ASP A 23 -22.58 -2.11 -2.84
N ARG A 24 -21.29 -2.20 -2.55
CA ARG A 24 -20.67 -1.55 -1.40
C ARG A 24 -19.97 -0.27 -1.81
N THR A 25 -20.01 0.72 -0.93
CA THR A 25 -19.20 1.92 -1.08
C THR A 25 -17.77 1.64 -0.61
N HIS A 26 -16.82 1.84 -1.49
CA HIS A 26 -15.41 1.68 -1.18
C HIS A 26 -14.76 3.02 -0.86
N PHE A 27 -13.84 3.02 0.08
CA PHE A 27 -13.08 4.22 0.44
C PHE A 27 -11.60 3.92 0.61
N LEU A 28 -10.79 4.95 0.44
CA LEU A 28 -9.37 4.94 0.73
C LEU A 28 -9.04 6.22 1.50
N ASP A 29 -8.52 6.06 2.69
CA ASP A 29 -8.08 7.17 3.55
C ASP A 29 -6.55 7.11 3.63
N ILE A 30 -5.90 8.22 3.29
CA ILE A 30 -4.43 8.32 3.28
C ILE A 30 -4.03 9.43 4.25
N ARG A 31 -3.14 9.09 5.19
CA ARG A 31 -2.59 10.06 6.15
C ARG A 31 -1.08 10.01 6.15
N ALA A 32 -0.46 11.17 6.08
CA ALA A 32 0.98 11.29 6.21
C ALA A 32 1.31 12.03 7.50
N ILE A 33 2.11 11.40 8.36
CA ILE A 33 2.57 11.99 9.62
C ILE A 33 4.06 12.24 9.46
N VAL A 34 4.44 13.53 9.38
CA VAL A 34 5.82 13.93 9.17
C VAL A 34 6.41 14.39 10.50
N ARG A 35 7.52 13.79 10.89
CA ARG A 35 8.31 14.16 12.06
C ARG A 35 9.73 14.47 11.62
N GLU A 36 10.55 14.98 12.54
CA GLU A 36 11.92 15.43 12.21
C GLU A 36 12.76 14.35 11.52
N GLU A 37 12.70 13.11 12.02
CA GLU A 37 13.53 12.01 11.53
C GLU A 37 12.75 10.88 10.86
N GLN A 38 11.43 11.02 10.79
CA GLN A 38 10.59 9.92 10.33
C GLN A 38 9.30 10.43 9.71
N CYS A 39 8.89 9.79 8.64
CA CYS A 39 7.57 9.99 8.05
C CYS A 39 6.84 8.65 8.01
N VAL A 40 5.58 8.65 8.44
CA VAL A 40 4.71 7.48 8.33
C VAL A 40 3.57 7.83 7.40
N ILE A 41 3.36 7.01 6.38
CA ILE A 41 2.21 7.13 5.50
C ILE A 41 1.28 5.98 5.81
N HIS A 42 0.05 6.29 6.20
CA HIS A 42 -0.95 5.32 6.58
C HIS A 42 -2.06 5.26 5.54
N PHE A 43 -2.31 4.07 5.01
CA PHE A 43 -3.39 3.79 4.06
C PHE A 43 -4.42 2.92 4.76
N ARG A 44 -5.67 3.34 4.75
CA ARG A 44 -6.79 2.58 5.31
C ARG A 44 -7.90 2.50 4.27
N ASP A 45 -8.39 1.30 4.00
CA ASP A 45 -9.45 1.08 3.04
C ASP A 45 -10.32 -0.11 3.43
N ASN A 46 -11.51 -0.19 2.82
CA ASN A 46 -12.45 -1.29 3.00
C ASN A 46 -12.51 -2.20 1.77
N CYS A 47 -11.48 -2.20 0.97
CA CYS A 47 -11.40 -2.97 -0.26
C CYS A 47 -11.05 -4.43 0.03
N VAL A 48 -10.82 -5.20 -1.02
CA VAL A 48 -10.37 -6.58 -0.87
C VAL A 48 -9.04 -6.62 -0.11
N SER A 49 -8.89 -7.61 0.74
CA SER A 49 -7.68 -7.81 1.52
C SER A 49 -6.48 -7.94 0.58
N PHE A 50 -5.50 -7.07 0.75
CA PHE A 50 -4.30 -7.03 -0.07
C PHE A 50 -3.11 -6.64 0.79
N ASP A 51 -2.23 -7.63 1.03
CA ASP A 51 -0.98 -7.42 1.76
C ASP A 51 0.15 -7.30 0.74
N PRO A 52 0.70 -6.10 0.52
CA PRO A 52 1.75 -5.91 -0.48
C PRO A 52 3.03 -6.68 -0.18
N VAL A 53 3.33 -6.94 1.09
CA VAL A 53 4.51 -7.70 1.48
C VAL A 53 4.37 -9.15 1.03
N LYS A 54 3.25 -9.79 1.35
CA LYS A 54 2.97 -11.16 0.91
C LYS A 54 2.84 -11.27 -0.60
N TYR A 55 2.24 -10.27 -1.22
CA TYR A 55 2.05 -10.23 -2.66
C TYR A 55 3.39 -10.26 -3.39
N LEU A 56 4.34 -9.43 -2.99
CA LEU A 56 5.67 -9.41 -3.60
C LEU A 56 6.43 -10.71 -3.34
N GLU A 57 6.27 -11.31 -2.17
CA GLU A 57 6.90 -12.59 -1.85
C GLU A 57 6.42 -13.70 -2.79
N LEU A 58 5.12 -13.74 -3.08
CA LEU A 58 4.53 -14.74 -3.98
C LEU A 58 4.98 -14.56 -5.44
N TYR A 59 5.22 -13.32 -5.88
CA TYR A 59 5.50 -13.01 -7.29
C TYR A 59 6.94 -12.58 -7.56
N LYS A 60 7.84 -12.73 -6.58
CA LYS A 60 9.22 -12.27 -6.70
C LYS A 60 9.99 -12.88 -7.88
N ASP A 61 9.67 -14.12 -8.25
CA ASP A 61 10.38 -14.87 -9.29
C ASP A 61 9.61 -14.97 -10.61
N VAL A 62 8.43 -14.34 -10.71
CA VAL A 62 7.57 -14.50 -11.90
C VAL A 62 8.00 -13.55 -13.00
N ASP A 63 8.01 -12.25 -12.75
CA ASP A 63 8.39 -11.23 -13.72
C ASP A 63 9.03 -10.05 -13.00
N PRO A 64 10.34 -9.81 -13.20
CA PRO A 64 11.02 -8.70 -12.55
C PRO A 64 10.45 -7.32 -12.87
N ALA A 65 9.80 -7.16 -14.02
CA ALA A 65 9.19 -5.90 -14.42
C ALA A 65 7.76 -5.72 -13.91
N ALA A 66 7.12 -6.82 -13.47
CA ALA A 66 5.76 -6.74 -12.94
C ALA A 66 5.73 -6.01 -11.59
N HIS A 67 4.73 -5.16 -11.42
CA HIS A 67 4.53 -4.43 -10.16
C HIS A 67 5.74 -3.61 -9.74
N ILE A 68 6.42 -3.02 -10.72
CA ILE A 68 7.68 -2.28 -10.48
C ILE A 68 7.50 -1.14 -9.47
N GLY A 69 6.35 -0.47 -9.48
CA GLY A 69 6.05 0.60 -8.53
C GLY A 69 6.03 0.11 -7.09
N ILE A 70 5.29 -0.98 -6.82
CA ILE A 70 5.24 -1.59 -5.49
C ILE A 70 6.64 -2.07 -5.06
N ARG A 71 7.35 -2.74 -5.96
CA ARG A 71 8.70 -3.25 -5.67
C ARG A 71 9.65 -2.14 -5.28
N MET A 72 9.60 -1.03 -6.01
CA MET A 72 10.44 0.13 -5.74
C MET A 72 10.12 0.76 -4.37
N ILE A 73 8.83 0.93 -4.05
CA ILE A 73 8.40 1.45 -2.78
C ILE A 73 8.86 0.56 -1.63
N MET A 74 8.62 -0.75 -1.73
CA MET A 74 8.95 -1.69 -0.67
C MET A 74 10.46 -1.82 -0.42
N LYS A 75 11.29 -1.57 -1.44
CA LYS A 75 12.74 -1.53 -1.28
C LYS A 75 13.23 -0.24 -0.62
N THR A 76 12.48 0.84 -0.78
CA THR A 76 12.93 2.17 -0.35
C THR A 76 12.46 2.53 1.05
N VAL A 77 11.28 2.04 1.46
CA VAL A 77 10.76 2.32 2.80
C VAL A 77 11.57 1.57 3.87
N LYS A 78 11.66 2.15 5.06
CA LYS A 78 12.37 1.53 6.18
C LYS A 78 11.61 0.32 6.71
N ASP A 79 10.28 0.38 6.70
CA ASP A 79 9.43 -0.69 7.20
C ASP A 79 8.03 -0.56 6.60
N ALA A 80 7.32 -1.69 6.56
CA ALA A 80 5.95 -1.75 6.09
C ALA A 80 5.16 -2.70 6.98
N ASN A 81 4.05 -2.23 7.54
CA ASN A 81 3.19 -3.01 8.41
C ASN A 81 1.79 -3.07 7.83
N TYR A 82 1.27 -4.26 7.66
CA TYR A 82 -0.06 -4.49 7.15
C TYR A 82 -0.89 -5.28 8.15
N VAL A 83 -2.09 -4.78 8.46
CA VAL A 83 -3.06 -5.47 9.32
C VAL A 83 -4.44 -5.34 8.68
N ASN A 84 -5.14 -6.46 8.55
CA ASN A 84 -6.56 -6.44 8.23
C ASN A 84 -7.33 -6.67 9.52
N SER A 85 -8.18 -5.72 9.89
CA SER A 85 -8.94 -5.75 11.14
C SER A 85 -10.35 -5.23 10.89
N PHE A 86 -11.35 -6.03 11.29
CA PHE A 86 -12.76 -5.67 11.13
C PHE A 86 -13.14 -5.31 9.70
N GLY A 87 -12.59 -6.02 8.72
CA GLY A 87 -12.85 -5.77 7.31
C GLY A 87 -12.13 -4.55 6.74
N LEU A 88 -11.22 -3.94 7.50
CA LEU A 88 -10.44 -2.80 7.05
C LEU A 88 -8.98 -3.21 6.83
N ASN A 89 -8.43 -2.82 5.69
CA ASN A 89 -7.00 -2.91 5.43
C ASN A 89 -6.32 -1.70 6.05
N ASN A 90 -5.22 -1.94 6.73
CA ASN A 90 -4.38 -0.90 7.33
C ASN A 90 -2.94 -1.17 6.93
N LEU A 91 -2.39 -0.30 6.12
CA LEU A 91 -0.99 -0.38 5.69
C LEU A 91 -0.26 0.87 6.17
N ALA A 92 0.83 0.68 6.91
CA ALA A 92 1.69 1.76 7.35
C ALA A 92 3.06 1.60 6.70
N LEU A 93 3.49 2.62 5.98
CA LEU A 93 4.82 2.70 5.38
C LEU A 93 5.67 3.68 6.20
N ILE A 94 6.81 3.22 6.68
CA ILE A 94 7.74 4.05 7.44
C ILE A 94 8.91 4.42 6.52
N ILE A 95 9.03 5.72 6.29
CA ILE A 95 10.04 6.26 5.38
C ILE A 95 11.24 6.81 6.16
#